data_3d27f97cd661292f649c5b4c6928624d
#
_entry.id   3d27f97cd661292f649c5b4c6928624d
#
_cell.length_a   1.000
_cell.length_b   1.000
_cell.length_c   1.000
_cell.angle_alpha   90.00
_cell.angle_beta   90.00
_cell.angle_gamma   90.00
#
_symmetry.space_group_name_H-M   'P 1'
#
loop_
_entity.id
_entity.type
_entity.pdbx_description
1 polymer ?
#
loop_
_entity_poly.entity_id
_entity_poly.type
_entity_poly.pdbx_seq_one_letter_code
_entity_poly.pdbx_strand_id
1 'polypeptide(L)'
;MAKLSKALLERLGVAAVTEHANKSETTLRANIPVGDKGISFDGEIEVFKDDTESVQSLIGRVPVQVKGTQVQEFTAGNRTFPTGMDHFQNYYNSQGVIIFVVEIKRNRESKVFYKQLVPTEIHGILQEYGIKKGQGQRRIELRPISETDLASVCIKFMNETKKQPLMLIENKPFEREDYTSYEMTSLTFDPSIGNIFEHDFTLYGVKEKLTVPLDHFRIDALKSEIIETIIIDGVSYELFIETTNMEKEVILLIENSLELNYTIGTSKFDFKLKRLHSLAAQLKVLPLVLDLLTGRNVEFVQLGWTFDLSVTEKEREMSKTYKRLYRTMLQLKEVFQQLDVDETTEFGDETIERNKFINQIDIFNKMMLEDDRSNFKVEFPEEAKYIGFNIGGMKFILFYDPYSKPIFTNAFSQNISNKRISVIYNDVETPYTPYTLFDSQSLVCSCNVNITVIKESFNRIDPFVNDEVAYISNDFCLTCIHAFDLSQNEDFLELADYIYSKYQGDTLTPEILYINQTQIKKRREGELSEADVHRLFSIKQEHAGDIGMNFCTSVLLESKVEAKLLFDKLSREEQERYKAFPIYKLYYDMTATVLV
;
A
#
# COMPACT_ATOMS: atom_id res chain seq x y z
N MET A 1 29.71 -48.67 -13.80
CA MET A 1 28.96 -48.88 -15.08
C MET A 1 29.73 -48.27 -16.22
N ALA A 2 29.78 -48.97 -17.40
CA ALA A 2 30.44 -48.41 -18.58
C ALA A 2 29.70 -47.15 -19.06
N LYS A 3 30.41 -46.03 -19.20
CA LYS A 3 29.90 -44.77 -19.73
C LYS A 3 29.76 -44.85 -21.25
N LEU A 4 28.65 -44.33 -21.78
CA LEU A 4 28.51 -44.06 -23.20
C LEU A 4 29.50 -42.96 -23.61
N SER A 5 30.06 -43.05 -24.81
CA SER A 5 30.98 -42.02 -25.30
C SER A 5 30.24 -40.69 -25.53
N LYS A 6 30.95 -39.56 -25.42
CA LYS A 6 30.36 -38.23 -25.68
C LYS A 6 29.76 -38.13 -27.08
N ALA A 7 30.46 -38.66 -28.10
CA ALA A 7 29.98 -38.70 -29.48
C ALA A 7 28.70 -39.52 -29.64
N LEU A 8 28.56 -40.64 -28.91
CA LEU A 8 27.34 -41.44 -28.94
C LEU A 8 26.17 -40.74 -28.24
N LEU A 9 26.41 -40.09 -27.09
CA LEU A 9 25.41 -39.31 -26.39
C LEU A 9 24.90 -38.14 -27.24
N GLU A 10 25.79 -37.46 -27.94
CA GLU A 10 25.44 -36.41 -28.87
C GLU A 10 24.56 -36.92 -30.00
N ARG A 11 24.99 -38.00 -30.70
CA ARG A 11 24.22 -38.58 -31.80
C ARG A 11 22.83 -39.05 -31.37
N LEU A 12 22.72 -39.69 -30.19
CA LEU A 12 21.44 -40.15 -29.66
C LEU A 12 20.56 -38.95 -29.23
N GLY A 13 21.17 -37.88 -28.70
CA GLY A 13 20.46 -36.66 -28.36
C GLY A 13 19.85 -35.99 -29.59
N VAL A 14 20.64 -35.80 -30.66
CA VAL A 14 20.14 -35.23 -31.92
C VAL A 14 19.05 -36.12 -32.53
N ALA A 15 19.26 -37.46 -32.54
CA ALA A 15 18.26 -38.40 -33.07
C ALA A 15 16.93 -38.32 -32.33
N ALA A 16 16.92 -38.16 -31.00
CA ALA A 16 15.72 -38.03 -30.21
C ALA A 16 14.94 -36.72 -30.54
N VAL A 17 15.63 -35.58 -30.68
CA VAL A 17 14.99 -34.31 -31.07
C VAL A 17 14.43 -34.41 -32.50
N THR A 18 15.19 -35.02 -33.43
CA THR A 18 14.75 -35.25 -34.83
C THR A 18 13.52 -36.17 -34.87
N GLU A 19 13.46 -37.20 -34.04
CA GLU A 19 12.29 -38.07 -33.94
C GLU A 19 11.03 -37.31 -33.50
N HIS A 20 11.15 -36.38 -32.52
CA HIS A 20 10.04 -35.51 -32.12
C HIS A 20 9.61 -34.55 -33.25
N ALA A 21 10.56 -34.03 -34.04
CA ALA A 21 10.24 -33.21 -35.19
C ALA A 21 9.43 -33.97 -36.23
N ASN A 22 9.84 -35.22 -36.53
CA ASN A 22 9.19 -36.09 -37.53
C ASN A 22 7.80 -36.62 -37.08
N LYS A 23 7.51 -36.60 -35.77
CA LYS A 23 6.23 -37.05 -35.21
C LYS A 23 5.24 -35.89 -35.02
N SER A 24 5.65 -34.67 -35.26
CA SER A 24 4.78 -33.50 -35.09
C SER A 24 3.71 -33.44 -36.17
N GLU A 25 2.49 -33.02 -35.83
CA GLU A 25 1.41 -32.79 -36.79
C GLU A 25 1.70 -31.63 -37.75
N THR A 26 2.50 -30.65 -37.29
CA THR A 26 3.00 -29.56 -38.14
C THR A 26 4.33 -29.97 -38.71
N THR A 27 4.54 -29.74 -39.99
CA THR A 27 5.78 -30.13 -40.68
C THR A 27 6.98 -29.38 -40.13
N LEU A 28 7.87 -30.12 -39.53
CA LEU A 28 9.15 -29.64 -38.99
C LEU A 28 10.31 -30.38 -39.68
N ARG A 29 11.38 -29.66 -39.95
CA ARG A 29 12.64 -30.27 -40.41
C ARG A 29 13.78 -29.90 -39.47
N ALA A 30 14.33 -30.91 -38.79
CA ALA A 30 15.47 -30.72 -37.90
C ALA A 30 16.78 -30.73 -38.70
N ASN A 31 17.42 -29.60 -38.80
CA ASN A 31 18.73 -29.41 -39.45
C ASN A 31 19.81 -29.31 -38.36
N ILE A 32 20.11 -30.44 -37.71
CA ILE A 32 21.04 -30.51 -36.58
C ILE A 32 22.19 -31.47 -36.92
N PRO A 33 23.34 -30.98 -37.42
CA PRO A 33 24.48 -31.81 -37.77
C PRO A 33 25.11 -32.47 -36.53
N VAL A 34 25.63 -33.68 -36.72
CA VAL A 34 26.39 -34.43 -35.71
C VAL A 34 27.87 -34.23 -35.97
N GLY A 35 28.64 -33.78 -34.98
CA GLY A 35 30.12 -33.73 -35.03
C GLY A 35 30.72 -32.40 -35.48
N ASP A 36 30.16 -31.69 -36.46
CA ASP A 36 30.60 -30.37 -36.90
C ASP A 36 29.61 -29.30 -36.38
N LYS A 37 29.98 -28.61 -35.31
CA LYS A 37 29.08 -27.70 -34.59
C LYS A 37 29.52 -26.26 -34.71
N GLY A 38 28.54 -25.41 -34.91
CA GLY A 38 28.73 -23.97 -34.75
C GLY A 38 29.01 -23.55 -33.28
N ILE A 39 29.57 -22.39 -33.12
CA ILE A 39 29.79 -21.80 -31.77
C ILE A 39 28.42 -21.50 -31.15
N SER A 40 28.13 -22.08 -29.99
CA SER A 40 26.89 -21.91 -29.16
C SER A 40 25.60 -22.52 -29.75
N PHE A 41 25.56 -22.92 -31.01
CA PHE A 41 24.41 -23.54 -31.65
C PHE A 41 24.77 -24.88 -32.28
N ASP A 42 23.89 -25.86 -32.18
CA ASP A 42 24.09 -27.16 -32.79
C ASP A 42 23.35 -27.30 -34.13
N GLY A 43 22.46 -26.36 -34.47
CA GLY A 43 21.68 -26.32 -35.69
C GLY A 43 20.40 -25.50 -35.57
N GLU A 44 19.43 -25.82 -36.42
CA GLU A 44 18.13 -25.16 -36.45
C GLU A 44 17.00 -26.16 -36.75
N ILE A 45 15.77 -25.79 -36.35
CA ILE A 45 14.53 -26.46 -36.74
C ILE A 45 13.77 -25.51 -37.67
N GLU A 46 13.53 -25.96 -38.90
CA GLU A 46 12.70 -25.27 -39.87
C GLU A 46 11.22 -25.65 -39.66
N VAL A 47 10.36 -24.65 -39.67
CA VAL A 47 8.91 -24.79 -39.46
C VAL A 47 8.19 -24.42 -40.75
N PHE A 48 7.36 -25.32 -41.25
CA PHE A 48 6.63 -25.16 -42.52
C PHE A 48 5.12 -25.11 -42.29
N LYS A 49 4.40 -24.50 -43.24
CA LYS A 49 2.93 -24.42 -43.25
C LYS A 49 2.27 -25.74 -43.64
N ASP A 50 2.98 -26.52 -44.48
CA ASP A 50 2.50 -27.75 -45.10
C ASP A 50 3.66 -28.67 -45.43
N ASP A 51 3.34 -29.89 -45.86
CA ASP A 51 4.28 -30.98 -46.14
C ASP A 51 5.07 -30.80 -47.46
N THR A 52 4.89 -29.71 -48.19
CA THR A 52 5.66 -29.43 -49.41
C THR A 52 7.12 -29.06 -49.13
N GLU A 53 7.42 -28.65 -47.89
CA GLU A 53 8.72 -28.15 -47.44
C GLU A 53 9.36 -27.14 -48.42
N SER A 54 8.51 -26.39 -49.12
CA SER A 54 8.95 -25.43 -50.15
C SER A 54 9.38 -24.11 -49.52
N VAL A 55 10.10 -23.28 -50.30
CA VAL A 55 10.46 -21.90 -49.88
C VAL A 55 9.24 -21.08 -49.53
N GLN A 56 8.11 -21.32 -50.20
CA GLN A 56 6.86 -20.60 -49.97
C GLN A 56 6.10 -21.09 -48.74
N SER A 57 6.33 -22.34 -48.30
CA SER A 57 5.73 -22.91 -47.09
C SER A 57 6.55 -22.66 -45.83
N LEU A 58 7.82 -22.24 -45.94
CA LEU A 58 8.67 -21.93 -44.78
C LEU A 58 8.11 -20.76 -43.97
N ILE A 59 7.76 -21.01 -42.70
CA ILE A 59 7.32 -19.99 -41.74
C ILE A 59 8.53 -19.31 -41.08
N GLY A 60 9.55 -20.11 -40.72
CA GLY A 60 10.77 -19.62 -40.09
C GLY A 60 11.70 -20.70 -39.62
N ARG A 61 12.78 -20.26 -38.97
CA ARG A 61 13.84 -21.11 -38.43
C ARG A 61 14.05 -20.81 -36.98
N VAL A 62 14.25 -21.85 -36.19
CA VAL A 62 14.45 -21.80 -34.76
C VAL A 62 15.85 -22.31 -34.43
N PRO A 63 16.75 -21.45 -33.93
CA PRO A 63 18.08 -21.88 -33.52
C PRO A 63 18.00 -22.82 -32.31
N VAL A 64 18.76 -23.89 -32.33
CA VAL A 64 18.72 -24.92 -31.28
C VAL A 64 20.10 -25.30 -30.77
N GLN A 65 20.15 -25.71 -29.48
CA GLN A 65 21.27 -26.39 -28.89
C GLN A 65 20.81 -27.72 -28.27
N VAL A 66 21.50 -28.81 -28.52
CA VAL A 66 21.15 -30.15 -28.04
C VAL A 66 22.30 -30.74 -27.18
N LYS A 67 21.95 -31.16 -25.97
CA LYS A 67 22.91 -31.81 -25.03
C LYS A 67 22.40 -33.19 -24.62
N GLY A 68 23.15 -34.23 -24.95
CA GLY A 68 22.89 -35.60 -24.48
C GLY A 68 23.55 -35.85 -23.11
N THR A 69 22.81 -36.42 -22.19
CA THR A 69 23.30 -36.76 -20.84
C THR A 69 22.92 -38.21 -20.49
N GLN A 70 23.88 -39.03 -20.07
CA GLN A 70 23.58 -40.37 -19.61
C GLN A 70 23.00 -40.36 -18.20
N VAL A 71 21.89 -41.06 -18.00
CA VAL A 71 21.21 -41.20 -16.69
C VAL A 71 20.94 -42.67 -16.38
N GLN A 72 20.71 -42.99 -15.11
CA GLN A 72 20.25 -44.32 -14.69
C GLN A 72 18.72 -44.39 -14.77
N GLU A 73 18.05 -43.39 -14.18
CA GLU A 73 16.60 -43.19 -14.23
C GLU A 73 16.27 -41.80 -14.77
N PHE A 74 15.15 -41.70 -15.46
CA PHE A 74 14.68 -40.42 -15.97
C PHE A 74 14.23 -39.51 -14.84
N THR A 75 14.55 -38.22 -14.96
CA THR A 75 14.06 -37.18 -14.06
C THR A 75 12.52 -37.11 -14.12
N ALA A 76 11.87 -37.10 -12.98
CA ALA A 76 10.44 -36.82 -12.87
C ALA A 76 10.21 -35.28 -12.85
N GLY A 77 9.19 -34.79 -13.58
CA GLY A 77 8.92 -33.36 -13.71
C GLY A 77 10.02 -32.58 -14.43
N ASN A 78 10.25 -31.33 -14.01
CA ASN A 78 11.23 -30.41 -14.60
C ASN A 78 12.68 -30.83 -14.27
N ARG A 79 13.60 -30.41 -15.13
CA ARG A 79 15.04 -30.72 -15.00
C ARG A 79 15.84 -29.41 -14.96
N THR A 80 16.87 -29.34 -14.12
CA THR A 80 17.85 -28.24 -14.17
C THR A 80 19.12 -28.67 -14.95
N PHE A 81 19.67 -27.73 -15.73
CA PHE A 81 20.89 -27.95 -16.49
C PHE A 81 21.83 -26.71 -16.40
N PRO A 82 23.14 -26.89 -16.11
CA PRO A 82 24.11 -25.81 -16.10
C PRO A 82 24.49 -25.39 -17.51
N THR A 83 24.31 -24.10 -17.83
CA THR A 83 24.70 -23.48 -19.10
C THR A 83 25.80 -22.46 -18.86
N GLY A 84 26.87 -22.49 -19.67
CA GLY A 84 27.98 -21.54 -19.56
C GLY A 84 27.55 -20.12 -19.94
N MET A 85 28.01 -19.13 -19.16
CA MET A 85 27.65 -17.73 -19.38
C MET A 85 28.11 -17.21 -20.75
N ASP A 86 29.21 -17.69 -21.28
CA ASP A 86 29.74 -17.32 -22.62
C ASP A 86 28.74 -17.59 -23.76
N HIS A 87 27.84 -18.57 -23.57
CA HIS A 87 26.81 -18.87 -24.56
C HIS A 87 25.67 -17.88 -24.57
N PHE A 88 25.30 -17.29 -23.39
CA PHE A 88 24.16 -16.41 -23.29
C PHE A 88 24.30 -15.13 -24.13
N GLN A 89 25.52 -14.58 -24.28
CA GLN A 89 25.73 -13.44 -25.17
C GLN A 89 25.45 -13.77 -26.63
N ASN A 90 25.86 -14.95 -27.06
CA ASN A 90 25.60 -15.42 -28.43
C ASN A 90 24.11 -15.72 -28.67
N TYR A 91 23.41 -16.28 -27.66
CA TYR A 91 21.97 -16.49 -27.71
C TYR A 91 21.21 -15.17 -27.79
N TYR A 92 21.63 -14.16 -27.01
CA TYR A 92 21.05 -12.83 -27.05
C TYR A 92 21.17 -12.19 -28.43
N ASN A 93 22.38 -12.16 -28.97
CA ASN A 93 22.67 -11.58 -30.30
C ASN A 93 21.90 -12.28 -31.43
N SER A 94 21.53 -13.54 -31.27
CA SER A 94 20.74 -14.33 -32.21
C SER A 94 19.24 -14.33 -31.93
N GLN A 95 18.75 -13.43 -31.07
CA GLN A 95 17.35 -13.28 -30.70
C GLN A 95 16.75 -14.53 -30.01
N GLY A 96 17.56 -15.26 -29.25
CA GLY A 96 17.11 -16.40 -28.46
C GLY A 96 17.55 -17.76 -29.00
N VAL A 97 17.21 -18.83 -28.28
CA VAL A 97 17.53 -20.22 -28.61
C VAL A 97 16.56 -21.16 -27.90
N ILE A 98 16.29 -22.33 -28.50
CA ILE A 98 15.70 -23.46 -27.78
C ILE A 98 16.81 -24.43 -27.39
N ILE A 99 16.96 -24.66 -26.09
CA ILE A 99 17.90 -25.63 -25.55
C ILE A 99 17.15 -26.94 -25.29
N PHE A 100 17.68 -28.04 -25.86
CA PHE A 100 17.23 -29.40 -25.58
C PHE A 100 18.28 -30.12 -24.72
N VAL A 101 17.81 -30.75 -23.65
CA VAL A 101 18.63 -31.70 -22.87
C VAL A 101 17.96 -33.07 -22.95
N VAL A 102 18.68 -34.03 -23.49
CA VAL A 102 18.18 -35.38 -23.69
C VAL A 102 18.82 -36.31 -22.66
N GLU A 103 18.02 -36.88 -21.80
CA GLU A 103 18.41 -37.96 -20.90
C GLU A 103 18.40 -39.27 -21.65
N ILE A 104 19.49 -40.02 -21.55
CA ILE A 104 19.69 -41.26 -22.30
C ILE A 104 20.08 -42.36 -21.31
N LYS A 105 19.27 -43.43 -21.25
CA LYS A 105 19.59 -44.64 -20.49
C LYS A 105 20.56 -45.52 -21.26
N ARG A 106 21.17 -46.48 -20.58
CA ARG A 106 22.12 -47.42 -21.20
C ARG A 106 21.51 -48.28 -22.31
N ASN A 107 20.21 -48.61 -22.19
CA ASN A 107 19.44 -49.33 -23.21
C ASN A 107 19.05 -48.46 -24.41
N ARG A 108 19.52 -47.18 -24.45
CA ARG A 108 19.26 -46.15 -25.48
C ARG A 108 17.85 -45.55 -25.46
N GLU A 109 17.04 -45.85 -24.48
CA GLU A 109 15.82 -45.07 -24.25
C GLU A 109 16.19 -43.62 -23.94
N SER A 110 15.35 -42.68 -24.40
CA SER A 110 15.60 -41.25 -24.23
C SER A 110 14.36 -40.51 -23.72
N LYS A 111 14.59 -39.44 -22.94
CA LYS A 111 13.59 -38.47 -22.55
C LYS A 111 14.11 -37.08 -22.88
N VAL A 112 13.31 -36.29 -23.60
CA VAL A 112 13.68 -34.97 -24.10
C VAL A 112 13.08 -33.89 -23.17
N PHE A 113 13.93 -32.95 -22.79
CA PHE A 113 13.55 -31.73 -22.05
C PHE A 113 13.92 -30.52 -22.90
N TYR A 114 13.15 -29.43 -22.78
CA TYR A 114 13.37 -28.20 -23.53
C TYR A 114 13.26 -26.94 -22.65
N LYS A 115 13.94 -25.87 -23.07
CA LYS A 115 13.76 -24.51 -22.56
C LYS A 115 13.85 -23.54 -23.75
N GLN A 116 12.86 -22.68 -23.85
CA GLN A 116 12.83 -21.56 -24.80
C GLN A 116 13.43 -20.34 -24.11
N LEU A 117 14.66 -19.98 -24.47
CA LEU A 117 15.32 -18.77 -23.96
C LEU A 117 15.03 -17.61 -24.90
N VAL A 118 14.15 -16.72 -24.48
CA VAL A 118 13.75 -15.51 -25.23
C VAL A 118 14.66 -14.33 -24.91
N PRO A 119 14.76 -13.30 -25.79
CA PRO A 119 15.68 -12.18 -25.61
C PRO A 119 15.57 -11.46 -24.25
N THR A 120 14.36 -11.18 -23.77
CA THR A 120 14.15 -10.48 -22.49
C THR A 120 14.67 -11.31 -21.30
N GLU A 121 14.42 -12.63 -21.29
CA GLU A 121 14.97 -13.53 -20.26
C GLU A 121 16.49 -13.55 -20.29
N ILE A 122 17.09 -13.68 -21.50
CA ILE A 122 18.55 -13.71 -21.65
C ILE A 122 19.16 -12.39 -21.21
N HIS A 123 18.55 -11.25 -21.55
CA HIS A 123 19.00 -9.93 -21.12
C HIS A 123 19.03 -9.83 -19.59
N GLY A 124 17.96 -10.27 -18.90
CA GLY A 124 17.90 -10.31 -17.43
C GLY A 124 19.03 -11.16 -16.83
N ILE A 125 19.28 -12.35 -17.40
CA ILE A 125 20.39 -13.23 -16.97
C ILE A 125 21.75 -12.53 -17.14
N LEU A 126 21.99 -11.86 -18.26
CA LEU A 126 23.24 -11.15 -18.53
C LEU A 126 23.42 -9.94 -17.60
N GLN A 127 22.36 -9.22 -17.28
CA GLN A 127 22.37 -8.12 -16.33
C GLN A 127 22.71 -8.62 -14.91
N GLU A 128 22.06 -9.69 -14.45
CA GLU A 128 22.33 -10.29 -13.13
C GLU A 128 23.80 -10.79 -13.04
N TYR A 129 24.34 -11.37 -14.10
CA TYR A 129 25.74 -11.81 -14.18
C TYR A 129 26.71 -10.64 -14.09
N GLY A 130 26.44 -9.52 -14.78
CA GLY A 130 27.24 -8.31 -14.72
C GLY A 130 27.37 -7.74 -13.30
N ILE A 131 26.35 -7.92 -12.46
CA ILE A 131 26.35 -7.52 -11.05
C ILE A 131 27.13 -8.52 -10.18
N LYS A 132 26.97 -9.84 -10.43
CA LYS A 132 27.63 -10.94 -9.70
C LYS A 132 28.87 -11.43 -10.45
N LYS A 133 29.93 -10.61 -10.50
CA LYS A 133 31.20 -10.96 -11.16
C LYS A 133 31.77 -12.29 -10.63
N GLY A 134 32.09 -13.21 -11.54
CA GLY A 134 32.75 -14.51 -11.23
C GLY A 134 31.85 -15.75 -11.38
N GLN A 135 30.59 -15.62 -11.72
CA GLN A 135 29.72 -16.76 -11.99
C GLN A 135 29.92 -17.28 -13.43
N GLY A 136 30.60 -18.43 -13.61
CA GLY A 136 30.90 -19.01 -14.93
C GLY A 136 29.75 -19.79 -15.57
N GLN A 137 28.70 -20.15 -14.81
CA GLN A 137 27.56 -20.95 -15.27
C GLN A 137 26.26 -20.50 -14.62
N ARG A 138 25.15 -20.56 -15.36
CA ARG A 138 23.79 -20.41 -14.87
C ARG A 138 23.03 -21.73 -14.99
N ARG A 139 22.31 -22.14 -13.95
CA ARG A 139 21.36 -23.25 -14.05
C ARG A 139 20.06 -22.76 -14.65
N ILE A 140 19.60 -23.41 -15.68
CA ILE A 140 18.30 -23.19 -16.32
C ILE A 140 17.38 -24.37 -16.03
N GLU A 141 16.09 -24.10 -15.87
CA GLU A 141 15.07 -25.12 -15.70
C GLU A 141 14.46 -25.48 -17.06
N LEU A 142 14.33 -26.76 -17.34
CA LEU A 142 13.77 -27.29 -18.58
C LEU A 142 12.53 -28.13 -18.27
N ARG A 143 11.55 -28.06 -19.15
CA ARG A 143 10.30 -28.85 -19.07
C ARG A 143 10.39 -30.09 -19.95
N PRO A 144 9.73 -31.20 -19.58
CA PRO A 144 9.69 -32.38 -20.46
C PRO A 144 8.82 -32.12 -21.71
N ILE A 145 9.30 -32.52 -22.88
CA ILE A 145 8.56 -32.34 -24.15
C ILE A 145 7.22 -33.11 -24.17
N SER A 146 7.07 -34.11 -23.31
CA SER A 146 5.83 -34.87 -23.17
C SER A 146 4.63 -34.07 -22.65
N GLU A 147 4.85 -32.87 -22.15
CA GLU A 147 3.76 -31.93 -21.71
C GLU A 147 3.16 -31.17 -22.90
N THR A 148 3.77 -31.20 -24.05
CA THR A 148 3.39 -30.46 -25.26
C THR A 148 3.95 -31.14 -26.51
N ASP A 149 3.76 -30.53 -27.68
CA ASP A 149 4.37 -30.96 -28.92
C ASP A 149 5.47 -29.97 -29.38
N LEU A 150 6.44 -30.49 -30.18
CA LEU A 150 7.58 -29.71 -30.62
C LEU A 150 7.21 -28.56 -31.55
N ALA A 151 6.14 -28.70 -32.38
CA ALA A 151 5.70 -27.61 -33.23
C ALA A 151 5.16 -26.45 -32.43
N SER A 152 4.33 -26.69 -31.43
CA SER A 152 3.84 -25.67 -30.49
C SER A 152 5.01 -24.95 -29.82
N VAL A 153 6.03 -25.67 -29.37
CA VAL A 153 7.24 -25.07 -28.78
C VAL A 153 7.94 -24.14 -29.77
N CYS A 154 8.15 -24.58 -31.02
CA CYS A 154 8.81 -23.78 -32.06
C CYS A 154 7.97 -22.54 -32.46
N ILE A 155 6.67 -22.72 -32.71
CA ILE A 155 5.76 -21.64 -33.13
C ILE A 155 5.62 -20.58 -32.06
N LYS A 156 5.38 -20.97 -30.80
CA LYS A 156 5.29 -20.04 -29.67
C LYS A 156 6.59 -19.25 -29.50
N PHE A 157 7.75 -19.92 -29.57
CA PHE A 157 9.07 -19.29 -29.51
C PHE A 157 9.24 -18.22 -30.63
N MET A 158 8.96 -18.57 -31.88
CA MET A 158 9.08 -17.66 -33.01
C MET A 158 8.15 -16.44 -32.90
N ASN A 159 6.93 -16.64 -32.41
CA ASN A 159 5.97 -15.55 -32.23
C ASN A 159 6.39 -14.63 -31.08
N GLU A 160 6.93 -15.19 -30.02
CA GLU A 160 7.35 -14.42 -28.86
C GLU A 160 8.63 -13.61 -29.15
N THR A 161 9.62 -14.21 -29.81
CA THR A 161 10.87 -13.50 -30.17
C THR A 161 10.64 -12.33 -31.13
N LYS A 162 9.62 -12.41 -32.01
CA LYS A 162 9.21 -11.29 -32.88
C LYS A 162 8.70 -10.08 -32.10
N LYS A 163 8.13 -10.30 -30.91
CA LYS A 163 7.66 -9.21 -30.02
C LYS A 163 8.78 -8.58 -29.21
N GLN A 164 9.99 -9.17 -29.23
CA GLN A 164 11.12 -8.80 -28.39
C GLN A 164 12.34 -8.30 -29.21
N PRO A 165 12.20 -7.20 -29.99
CA PRO A 165 13.36 -6.61 -30.69
C PRO A 165 14.40 -6.15 -29.68
N LEU A 166 15.68 -6.48 -29.89
CA LEU A 166 16.78 -6.15 -28.97
C LEU A 166 16.86 -4.65 -28.68
N MET A 167 16.60 -3.81 -29.71
CA MET A 167 16.60 -2.35 -29.55
C MET A 167 15.60 -1.85 -28.51
N LEU A 168 14.41 -2.48 -28.39
CA LEU A 168 13.39 -2.11 -27.41
C LEU A 168 13.70 -2.63 -26.00
N ILE A 169 14.48 -3.73 -25.89
CA ILE A 169 14.94 -4.25 -24.61
C ILE A 169 16.03 -3.34 -24.04
N GLU A 170 17.00 -2.93 -24.89
CA GLU A 170 18.17 -2.13 -24.50
C GLU A 170 17.82 -0.66 -24.28
N ASN A 171 16.94 -0.10 -25.09
CA ASN A 171 16.55 1.31 -25.07
C ASN A 171 15.04 1.42 -24.89
N LYS A 172 14.58 1.27 -23.63
CA LYS A 172 13.16 1.43 -23.31
C LYS A 172 12.70 2.85 -23.67
N PRO A 173 11.73 3.02 -24.58
CA PRO A 173 11.35 4.34 -25.10
C PRO A 173 10.51 5.16 -24.13
N PHE A 174 10.01 4.56 -23.05
CA PHE A 174 9.08 5.17 -22.11
C PHE A 174 9.42 4.75 -20.67
N GLU A 175 9.08 5.62 -19.71
CA GLU A 175 9.05 5.26 -18.28
C GLU A 175 7.84 4.35 -17.99
N ARG A 176 7.83 3.69 -16.82
CA ARG A 176 6.75 2.75 -16.49
C ARG A 176 5.37 3.41 -16.48
N GLU A 177 5.28 4.61 -15.94
CA GLU A 177 4.04 5.38 -15.78
C GLU A 177 3.43 5.85 -17.10
N ASP A 178 4.22 5.86 -18.17
CA ASP A 178 3.80 6.32 -19.50
C ASP A 178 3.02 5.28 -20.31
N TYR A 179 3.03 4.00 -19.91
CA TYR A 179 2.29 2.96 -20.61
C TYR A 179 0.81 3.01 -20.27
N THR A 180 -0.05 2.85 -21.29
CA THR A 180 -1.51 2.88 -21.14
C THR A 180 -2.07 1.57 -20.59
N SER A 181 -1.38 0.46 -20.81
CA SER A 181 -1.73 -0.86 -20.28
C SER A 181 -0.51 -1.78 -20.24
N TYR A 182 -0.68 -2.90 -19.54
CA TYR A 182 0.33 -3.94 -19.45
C TYR A 182 -0.25 -5.27 -19.93
N GLU A 183 0.54 -6.03 -20.67
CA GLU A 183 0.22 -7.39 -21.09
C GLU A 183 1.26 -8.35 -20.51
N MET A 184 0.80 -9.55 -20.16
CA MET A 184 1.66 -10.61 -19.64
C MET A 184 1.46 -11.85 -20.49
N THR A 185 2.55 -12.42 -21.02
CA THR A 185 2.52 -13.63 -21.85
C THR A 185 3.39 -14.73 -21.24
N SER A 186 3.01 -15.98 -21.46
CA SER A 186 3.83 -17.14 -21.11
C SER A 186 3.89 -18.12 -22.27
N LEU A 187 5.06 -18.72 -22.49
CA LEU A 187 5.27 -19.74 -23.52
C LEU A 187 4.73 -21.11 -23.09
N THR A 188 4.60 -21.34 -21.80
CA THR A 188 4.33 -22.65 -21.22
C THR A 188 3.05 -22.73 -20.38
N PHE A 189 2.49 -21.59 -19.94
CA PHE A 189 1.28 -21.57 -19.13
C PHE A 189 0.02 -21.78 -19.97
N ASP A 190 -0.85 -22.67 -19.50
CA ASP A 190 -2.21 -22.86 -19.99
C ASP A 190 -3.17 -22.67 -18.81
N PRO A 191 -4.04 -21.64 -18.84
CA PRO A 191 -4.93 -21.34 -17.73
C PRO A 191 -5.96 -22.46 -17.42
N SER A 192 -6.18 -23.39 -18.33
CA SER A 192 -7.14 -24.48 -18.12
C SER A 192 -6.59 -25.64 -17.30
N ILE A 193 -5.26 -25.82 -17.25
CA ILE A 193 -4.62 -26.97 -16.62
C ILE A 193 -3.36 -26.63 -15.82
N GLY A 194 -2.84 -25.41 -15.94
CA GLY A 194 -1.55 -25.02 -15.38
C GLY A 194 -1.65 -24.29 -14.03
N ASN A 195 -0.67 -24.54 -13.16
CA ASN A 195 -0.43 -23.72 -11.98
C ASN A 195 0.42 -22.50 -12.38
N ILE A 196 -0.12 -21.30 -12.24
CA ILE A 196 0.53 -20.06 -12.67
C ILE A 196 1.92 -19.84 -12.04
N PHE A 197 2.13 -20.33 -10.82
CA PHE A 197 3.40 -20.19 -10.08
C PHE A 197 4.55 -21.06 -10.64
N GLU A 198 4.24 -22.04 -11.50
CA GLU A 198 5.22 -22.95 -12.09
C GLU A 198 5.72 -22.48 -13.46
N HIS A 199 5.31 -21.31 -13.92
CA HIS A 199 5.59 -20.82 -15.26
C HIS A 199 6.27 -19.46 -15.24
N ASP A 200 7.12 -19.22 -16.25
CA ASP A 200 7.75 -17.92 -16.47
C ASP A 200 6.87 -17.05 -17.38
N PHE A 201 6.91 -15.75 -17.17
CA PHE A 201 6.13 -14.76 -17.90
C PHE A 201 7.01 -13.62 -18.41
N THR A 202 6.64 -13.07 -19.55
CA THR A 202 7.20 -11.81 -20.05
C THR A 202 6.16 -10.70 -19.90
N LEU A 203 6.57 -9.60 -19.27
CA LEU A 203 5.78 -8.39 -19.12
C LEU A 203 6.03 -7.44 -20.30
N TYR A 204 4.98 -6.94 -20.89
CA TYR A 204 4.99 -5.93 -21.93
C TYR A 204 4.25 -4.67 -21.47
N GLY A 205 4.83 -3.51 -21.75
CA GLY A 205 4.13 -2.23 -21.69
C GLY A 205 3.55 -1.88 -23.04
N VAL A 206 2.29 -1.43 -23.09
CA VAL A 206 1.60 -1.05 -24.31
C VAL A 206 1.34 0.45 -24.28
N LYS A 207 1.74 1.15 -25.34
CA LYS A 207 1.43 2.55 -25.57
C LYS A 207 1.06 2.75 -27.05
N GLU A 208 -0.17 3.18 -27.31
CA GLU A 208 -0.74 3.30 -28.65
C GLU A 208 -0.68 1.97 -29.44
N LYS A 209 0.23 1.85 -30.42
CA LYS A 209 0.45 0.66 -31.24
C LYS A 209 1.78 -0.04 -30.94
N LEU A 210 2.54 0.46 -29.98
CA LEU A 210 3.84 -0.08 -29.63
C LEU A 210 3.72 -0.98 -28.40
N THR A 211 4.23 -2.19 -28.52
CA THR A 211 4.38 -3.16 -27.43
C THR A 211 5.86 -3.32 -27.12
N VAL A 212 6.27 -3.00 -25.88
CA VAL A 212 7.67 -2.98 -25.45
C VAL A 212 7.88 -4.06 -24.39
N PRO A 213 8.83 -4.99 -24.60
CA PRO A 213 9.17 -5.99 -23.57
C PRO A 213 9.90 -5.33 -22.42
N LEU A 214 9.38 -5.51 -21.20
CA LEU A 214 9.86 -4.81 -20.00
C LEU A 214 10.67 -5.71 -19.08
N ASP A 215 10.15 -6.92 -18.82
CA ASP A 215 10.74 -7.83 -17.84
C ASP A 215 10.37 -9.28 -18.12
N HIS A 216 11.15 -10.22 -17.55
CA HIS A 216 10.85 -11.65 -17.57
C HIS A 216 10.98 -12.20 -16.16
N PHE A 217 9.91 -12.82 -15.64
CA PHE A 217 9.82 -13.18 -14.23
C PHE A 217 8.93 -14.40 -14.01
N ARG A 218 9.00 -14.94 -12.80
CA ARG A 218 8.05 -15.92 -12.27
C ARG A 218 7.19 -15.21 -11.20
N ILE A 219 5.92 -15.55 -11.14
CA ILE A 219 5.00 -15.01 -10.15
C ILE A 219 5.26 -15.72 -8.82
N ASP A 220 5.61 -14.96 -7.78
CA ASP A 220 5.82 -15.48 -6.43
C ASP A 220 4.51 -15.49 -5.62
N ALA A 221 3.66 -14.48 -5.83
CA ALA A 221 2.40 -14.36 -5.13
C ALA A 221 1.37 -13.57 -5.96
N LEU A 222 0.09 -13.92 -5.80
CA LEU A 222 -1.07 -13.18 -6.32
C LEU A 222 -1.87 -12.63 -5.15
N LYS A 223 -2.11 -11.33 -5.16
CA LYS A 223 -2.95 -10.65 -4.17
C LYS A 223 -4.29 -10.27 -4.78
N SER A 224 -5.35 -10.46 -4.02
CA SER A 224 -6.69 -9.96 -4.36
C SER A 224 -7.47 -9.61 -3.11
N GLU A 225 -8.45 -8.72 -3.26
CA GLU A 225 -9.35 -8.28 -2.21
C GLU A 225 -10.75 -8.76 -2.57
N ILE A 226 -11.44 -9.35 -1.61
CA ILE A 226 -12.80 -9.87 -1.77
C ILE A 226 -13.63 -9.59 -0.52
N ILE A 227 -14.94 -9.52 -0.70
CA ILE A 227 -15.89 -9.67 0.40
C ILE A 227 -16.28 -11.14 0.42
N GLU A 228 -15.97 -11.81 1.53
CA GLU A 228 -16.17 -13.24 1.72
C GLU A 228 -17.26 -13.49 2.77
N THR A 229 -18.08 -14.50 2.55
CA THR A 229 -19.01 -15.01 3.53
C THR A 229 -18.46 -16.28 4.15
N ILE A 230 -18.05 -16.21 5.42
CA ILE A 230 -17.61 -17.38 6.19
C ILE A 230 -18.78 -17.90 7.02
N ILE A 231 -19.11 -19.18 6.87
CA ILE A 231 -20.16 -19.83 7.66
C ILE A 231 -19.51 -20.84 8.60
N ILE A 232 -19.80 -20.73 9.92
CA ILE A 232 -19.33 -21.67 10.95
C ILE A 232 -20.54 -22.22 11.68
N ASP A 233 -20.78 -23.54 11.57
CA ASP A 233 -21.90 -24.23 12.17
C ASP A 233 -23.26 -23.51 11.96
N GLY A 234 -23.44 -22.86 10.79
CA GLY A 234 -24.65 -22.13 10.42
C GLY A 234 -24.69 -20.66 10.82
N VAL A 235 -23.66 -20.14 11.49
CA VAL A 235 -23.49 -18.70 11.76
C VAL A 235 -22.70 -18.08 10.62
N SER A 236 -23.25 -17.03 10.00
CA SER A 236 -22.66 -16.36 8.83
C SER A 236 -21.95 -15.05 9.21
N TYR A 237 -20.77 -14.85 8.64
CA TYR A 237 -19.92 -13.67 8.77
C TYR A 237 -19.60 -13.09 7.40
N GLU A 238 -19.98 -11.85 7.14
CA GLU A 238 -19.59 -11.12 5.94
C GLU A 238 -18.36 -10.24 6.27
N LEU A 239 -17.23 -10.51 5.60
CA LEU A 239 -15.92 -10.00 6.00
C LEU A 239 -15.12 -9.55 4.78
N PHE A 240 -14.38 -8.45 4.93
CA PHE A 240 -13.38 -8.06 3.97
C PHE A 240 -12.12 -8.93 4.14
N ILE A 241 -11.64 -9.50 3.04
CA ILE A 241 -10.47 -10.38 3.04
C ILE A 241 -9.50 -9.95 1.94
N GLU A 242 -8.25 -9.70 2.32
CA GLU A 242 -7.11 -9.67 1.40
C GLU A 242 -6.55 -11.09 1.30
N THR A 243 -6.51 -11.64 0.08
CA THR A 243 -5.92 -12.96 -0.17
C THR A 243 -4.52 -12.82 -0.74
N THR A 244 -3.58 -13.62 -0.28
CA THR A 244 -2.26 -13.79 -0.89
C THR A 244 -2.06 -15.26 -1.23
N ASN A 245 -2.20 -15.56 -2.53
CA ASN A 245 -2.02 -16.91 -3.06
C ASN A 245 -0.57 -17.10 -3.49
N MET A 246 0.07 -18.17 -3.02
CA MET A 246 1.42 -18.61 -3.37
C MET A 246 1.40 -20.08 -3.82
N GLU A 247 2.51 -20.59 -4.35
CA GLU A 247 2.59 -21.95 -4.89
C GLU A 247 2.11 -23.03 -3.89
N LYS A 248 2.42 -22.87 -2.61
CA LYS A 248 2.20 -23.92 -1.58
C LYS A 248 1.31 -23.47 -0.43
N GLU A 249 0.97 -22.21 -0.37
CA GLU A 249 0.15 -21.67 0.72
C GLU A 249 -0.75 -20.54 0.26
N VAL A 250 -1.84 -20.37 0.97
CA VAL A 250 -2.75 -19.22 0.84
C VAL A 250 -2.84 -18.53 2.18
N ILE A 251 -2.63 -17.22 2.18
CA ILE A 251 -2.78 -16.37 3.35
C ILE A 251 -4.03 -15.52 3.15
N LEU A 252 -4.92 -15.54 4.11
CA LEU A 252 -6.09 -14.68 4.18
C LEU A 252 -5.90 -13.67 5.31
N LEU A 253 -5.95 -12.38 5.01
CA LEU A 253 -5.97 -11.32 6.01
C LEU A 253 -7.39 -10.76 6.12
N ILE A 254 -8.07 -11.11 7.20
CA ILE A 254 -9.47 -10.78 7.46
C ILE A 254 -9.56 -9.46 8.24
N GLU A 255 -10.36 -8.50 7.73
CA GLU A 255 -10.59 -7.17 8.34
C GLU A 255 -9.28 -6.49 8.79
N ASN A 256 -8.21 -6.67 8.01
CA ASN A 256 -6.85 -6.18 8.32
C ASN A 256 -6.31 -6.60 9.71
N SER A 257 -6.88 -7.64 10.32
CA SER A 257 -6.67 -7.99 11.72
C SER A 257 -6.30 -9.46 11.94
N LEU A 258 -7.04 -10.40 11.37
CA LEU A 258 -6.85 -11.84 11.56
C LEU A 258 -6.22 -12.46 10.32
N GLU A 259 -5.06 -13.08 10.50
CA GLU A 259 -4.37 -13.84 9.46
C GLU A 259 -4.74 -15.33 9.58
N LEU A 260 -5.18 -15.92 8.48
CA LEU A 260 -5.39 -17.36 8.33
C LEU A 260 -4.40 -17.90 7.29
N ASN A 261 -3.68 -18.95 7.64
CA ASN A 261 -2.70 -19.60 6.76
C ASN A 261 -3.18 -21.01 6.41
N TYR A 262 -3.33 -21.28 5.12
CA TYR A 262 -3.69 -22.59 4.59
C TYR A 262 -2.56 -23.16 3.75
N THR A 263 -2.04 -24.34 4.11
CA THR A 263 -1.03 -25.05 3.31
C THR A 263 -1.73 -25.97 2.31
N ILE A 264 -1.56 -25.70 1.01
CA ILE A 264 -2.19 -26.45 -0.09
C ILE A 264 -1.79 -27.92 -0.03
N GLY A 265 -2.78 -28.80 -0.19
CA GLY A 265 -2.57 -30.27 -0.15
C GLY A 265 -2.46 -30.85 1.27
N THR A 266 -2.66 -30.06 2.29
CA THR A 266 -2.77 -30.51 3.68
C THR A 266 -4.11 -30.07 4.26
N SER A 267 -4.59 -30.73 5.31
CA SER A 267 -5.76 -30.24 6.07
C SER A 267 -5.37 -29.30 7.20
N LYS A 268 -4.19 -28.65 7.09
CA LYS A 268 -3.68 -27.77 8.14
C LYS A 268 -4.08 -26.35 7.86
N PHE A 269 -4.62 -25.74 8.89
CA PHE A 269 -5.11 -24.40 8.93
C PHE A 269 -4.66 -23.75 10.23
N ASP A 270 -3.91 -22.67 10.12
CA ASP A 270 -3.43 -21.91 11.28
C ASP A 270 -4.01 -20.52 11.25
N PHE A 271 -4.35 -19.94 12.41
CA PHE A 271 -4.77 -18.56 12.47
C PHE A 271 -4.00 -17.77 13.53
N LYS A 272 -3.84 -16.48 13.28
CA LYS A 272 -3.14 -15.55 14.16
C LYS A 272 -3.77 -14.17 14.12
N LEU A 273 -4.16 -13.66 15.27
CA LEU A 273 -4.53 -12.25 15.38
C LEU A 273 -3.25 -11.41 15.23
N LYS A 274 -3.10 -10.69 14.12
CA LYS A 274 -1.90 -9.90 13.77
C LYS A 274 -1.90 -8.57 14.51
N ARG A 275 -2.96 -7.80 14.33
CA ARG A 275 -3.16 -6.50 14.94
C ARG A 275 -4.62 -6.31 15.32
N LEU A 276 -4.91 -5.33 16.15
CA LEU A 276 -6.28 -5.02 16.53
C LEU A 276 -6.99 -4.11 15.51
N HIS A 277 -6.26 -3.37 14.71
CA HIS A 277 -6.69 -2.45 13.66
C HIS A 277 -7.68 -1.38 14.14
N SER A 278 -8.96 -1.70 14.27
CA SER A 278 -10.02 -0.79 14.75
C SER A 278 -11.03 -1.54 15.61
N LEU A 279 -11.86 -0.80 16.32
CA LEU A 279 -12.95 -1.41 17.10
C LEU A 279 -13.93 -2.16 16.20
N ALA A 280 -14.32 -1.59 15.06
CA ALA A 280 -15.21 -2.23 14.09
C ALA A 280 -14.66 -3.58 13.61
N ALA A 281 -13.35 -3.64 13.29
CA ALA A 281 -12.69 -4.88 12.90
C ALA A 281 -12.75 -5.93 14.04
N GLN A 282 -12.49 -5.52 15.29
CA GLN A 282 -12.51 -6.46 16.42
C GLN A 282 -13.91 -6.99 16.74
N LEU A 283 -14.94 -6.19 16.58
CA LEU A 283 -16.33 -6.61 16.79
C LEU A 283 -16.80 -7.64 15.75
N LYS A 284 -16.18 -7.68 14.57
CA LYS A 284 -16.41 -8.72 13.55
C LYS A 284 -15.49 -9.93 13.74
N VAL A 285 -14.21 -9.70 13.96
CA VAL A 285 -13.16 -10.74 13.98
C VAL A 285 -13.22 -11.60 15.25
N LEU A 286 -13.47 -11.01 16.42
CA LEU A 286 -13.44 -11.76 17.68
C LEU A 286 -14.56 -12.81 17.82
N PRO A 287 -15.83 -12.56 17.41
CA PRO A 287 -16.83 -13.60 17.31
C PRO A 287 -16.42 -14.73 16.36
N LEU A 288 -15.90 -14.40 15.17
CA LEU A 288 -15.38 -15.38 14.22
C LEU A 288 -14.28 -16.26 14.87
N VAL A 289 -13.31 -15.66 15.54
CA VAL A 289 -12.23 -16.40 16.23
C VAL A 289 -12.81 -17.32 17.32
N LEU A 290 -13.81 -16.86 18.06
CA LEU A 290 -14.46 -17.69 19.09
C LEU A 290 -15.17 -18.90 18.48
N ASP A 291 -15.84 -18.72 17.34
CA ASP A 291 -16.50 -19.81 16.64
C ASP A 291 -15.49 -20.74 15.96
N LEU A 292 -14.39 -20.24 15.41
CA LEU A 292 -13.27 -21.07 14.92
C LEU A 292 -12.64 -21.94 16.02
N LEU A 293 -12.61 -21.45 17.27
CA LEU A 293 -12.07 -22.17 18.43
C LEU A 293 -13.06 -23.21 19.03
N THR A 294 -14.31 -23.21 18.61
CA THR A 294 -15.37 -24.06 19.18
C THR A 294 -16.23 -24.78 18.15
N GLY A 295 -16.22 -24.29 16.91
CA GLY A 295 -16.99 -24.83 15.80
C GLY A 295 -16.40 -26.11 15.21
N ARG A 296 -17.15 -26.74 14.31
CA ARG A 296 -16.75 -28.00 13.66
C ARG A 296 -16.57 -27.84 12.16
N ASN A 297 -17.50 -27.16 11.48
CA ASN A 297 -17.48 -26.98 10.04
C ASN A 297 -17.32 -25.51 9.71
N VAL A 298 -16.40 -25.21 8.79
CA VAL A 298 -16.17 -23.87 8.25
C VAL A 298 -16.31 -23.92 6.74
N GLU A 299 -17.12 -23.02 6.18
CA GLU A 299 -17.30 -22.83 4.75
C GLU A 299 -16.95 -21.40 4.37
N PHE A 300 -16.12 -21.24 3.33
CA PHE A 300 -15.82 -20.00 2.64
C PHE A 300 -16.58 -20.00 1.32
N VAL A 301 -17.64 -19.24 1.22
CA VAL A 301 -18.62 -19.34 0.13
C VAL A 301 -18.03 -18.91 -1.22
N GLN A 302 -17.36 -17.73 -1.28
CA GLN A 302 -16.80 -17.19 -2.52
C GLN A 302 -15.54 -17.94 -2.94
N LEU A 303 -14.70 -18.36 -1.98
CA LEU A 303 -13.51 -19.17 -2.24
C LEU A 303 -13.86 -20.64 -2.54
N GLY A 304 -15.06 -21.10 -2.21
CA GLY A 304 -15.51 -22.48 -2.43
C GLY A 304 -14.77 -23.50 -1.54
N TRP A 305 -14.31 -23.09 -0.36
CA TRP A 305 -13.55 -23.96 0.55
C TRP A 305 -14.42 -24.43 1.70
N THR A 306 -14.24 -25.70 2.09
CA THR A 306 -14.90 -26.28 3.27
C THR A 306 -13.87 -27.04 4.09
N PHE A 307 -13.87 -26.82 5.39
CA PHE A 307 -12.95 -27.45 6.34
C PHE A 307 -13.69 -28.02 7.53
N ASP A 308 -13.25 -29.20 7.99
CA ASP A 308 -13.64 -29.76 9.29
C ASP A 308 -12.57 -29.35 10.32
N LEU A 309 -12.98 -28.64 11.36
CA LEU A 309 -12.10 -28.19 12.43
C LEU A 309 -11.98 -29.28 13.50
N SER A 310 -10.75 -29.53 13.94
CA SER A 310 -10.45 -30.33 15.13
C SER A 310 -9.84 -29.43 16.20
N VAL A 311 -10.63 -29.13 17.23
CA VAL A 311 -10.20 -28.21 18.30
C VAL A 311 -9.50 -28.96 19.42
N THR A 312 -8.27 -28.54 19.73
CA THR A 312 -7.45 -29.06 20.82
C THR A 312 -7.85 -28.47 22.18
N GLU A 313 -7.43 -29.11 23.28
CA GLU A 313 -7.66 -28.57 24.62
C GLU A 313 -6.97 -27.21 24.86
N LYS A 314 -5.82 -26.99 24.24
CA LYS A 314 -5.10 -25.71 24.27
C LYS A 314 -5.90 -24.59 23.63
N GLU A 315 -6.56 -24.86 22.49
CA GLU A 315 -7.40 -23.89 21.79
C GLU A 315 -8.66 -23.54 22.59
N ARG A 316 -9.24 -24.51 23.29
CA ARG A 316 -10.34 -24.26 24.23
C ARG A 316 -9.93 -23.32 25.39
N GLU A 317 -8.72 -23.47 25.92
CA GLU A 317 -8.18 -22.53 26.91
C GLU A 317 -7.99 -21.13 26.33
N MET A 318 -7.50 -21.01 25.09
CA MET A 318 -7.37 -19.74 24.38
C MET A 318 -8.72 -19.03 24.21
N SER A 319 -9.82 -19.76 24.04
CA SER A 319 -11.16 -19.17 23.90
C SER A 319 -11.55 -18.29 25.10
N LYS A 320 -11.08 -18.60 26.31
CA LYS A 320 -11.34 -17.79 27.51
C LYS A 320 -10.69 -16.40 27.41
N THR A 321 -9.47 -16.35 26.85
CA THR A 321 -8.75 -15.10 26.62
C THR A 321 -9.46 -14.24 25.56
N TYR A 322 -9.87 -14.85 24.46
CA TYR A 322 -10.61 -14.12 23.40
C TYR A 322 -12.00 -13.67 23.85
N LYS A 323 -12.70 -14.45 24.70
CA LYS A 323 -13.97 -14.03 25.31
C LYS A 323 -13.79 -12.79 26.21
N ARG A 324 -12.69 -12.74 26.98
CA ARG A 324 -12.37 -11.56 27.79
C ARG A 324 -12.10 -10.37 26.88
N LEU A 325 -11.26 -10.54 25.86
CA LEU A 325 -10.96 -9.47 24.89
C LEU A 325 -12.22 -8.94 24.21
N TYR A 326 -13.11 -9.83 23.77
CA TYR A 326 -14.36 -9.41 23.13
C TYR A 326 -15.25 -8.59 24.08
N ARG A 327 -15.34 -8.96 25.36
CA ARG A 327 -16.05 -8.15 26.37
C ARG A 327 -15.43 -6.77 26.54
N THR A 328 -14.10 -6.68 26.60
CA THR A 328 -13.40 -5.38 26.65
C THR A 328 -13.70 -4.53 25.43
N MET A 329 -13.80 -5.11 24.22
CA MET A 329 -14.19 -4.37 23.00
C MET A 329 -15.65 -3.94 23.03
N LEU A 330 -16.57 -4.75 23.56
CA LEU A 330 -17.97 -4.34 23.74
C LEU A 330 -18.10 -3.14 24.70
N GLN A 331 -17.35 -3.13 25.80
CA GLN A 331 -17.30 -1.98 26.71
C GLN A 331 -16.69 -0.74 26.02
N LEU A 332 -15.62 -0.93 25.22
CA LEU A 332 -15.05 0.16 24.44
C LEU A 332 -16.04 0.73 23.43
N LYS A 333 -16.92 -0.09 22.87
CA LYS A 333 -18.01 0.39 22.01
C LYS A 333 -18.95 1.36 22.74
N GLU A 334 -19.33 1.05 23.97
CA GLU A 334 -20.14 1.96 24.79
C GLU A 334 -19.41 3.28 25.09
N VAL A 335 -18.08 3.20 25.32
CA VAL A 335 -17.25 4.40 25.51
C VAL A 335 -17.14 5.22 24.23
N PHE A 336 -16.93 4.58 23.07
CA PHE A 336 -16.88 5.27 21.76
C PHE A 336 -18.20 6.00 21.46
N GLN A 337 -19.34 5.37 21.77
CA GLN A 337 -20.66 6.02 21.64
C GLN A 337 -20.82 7.23 22.55
N GLN A 338 -20.32 7.17 23.81
CA GLN A 338 -20.33 8.33 24.73
C GLN A 338 -19.41 9.46 24.26
N LEU A 339 -18.32 9.11 23.56
CA LEU A 339 -17.32 10.05 23.07
C LEU A 339 -17.59 10.55 21.64
N ASP A 340 -18.63 10.04 20.99
CA ASP A 340 -18.95 10.33 19.58
C ASP A 340 -17.77 9.99 18.64
N VAL A 341 -17.14 8.83 18.87
CA VAL A 341 -16.00 8.33 18.09
C VAL A 341 -16.48 7.23 17.16
N ASP A 342 -16.06 7.29 15.90
CA ASP A 342 -16.35 6.26 14.91
C ASP A 342 -15.64 4.95 15.25
N GLU A 343 -16.37 3.83 15.21
CA GLU A 343 -15.85 2.48 15.47
C GLU A 343 -14.77 2.06 14.45
N THR A 344 -14.70 2.71 13.27
CA THR A 344 -13.68 2.47 12.25
C THR A 344 -12.36 3.20 12.52
N THR A 345 -12.32 4.10 13.52
CA THR A 345 -11.09 4.79 13.92
C THR A 345 -9.99 3.77 14.21
N GLU A 346 -8.87 3.89 13.50
CA GLU A 346 -7.74 2.97 13.66
C GLU A 346 -7.07 3.16 15.01
N PHE A 347 -6.78 2.04 15.67
CA PHE A 347 -5.91 2.03 16.83
C PHE A 347 -4.50 2.41 16.37
N GLY A 348 -3.94 3.49 16.94
CA GLY A 348 -2.59 3.94 16.61
C GLY A 348 -1.52 2.98 17.15
N ASP A 349 -0.29 3.25 16.88
CA ASP A 349 0.94 2.67 17.39
C ASP A 349 1.01 1.13 17.54
N GLU A 350 1.37 0.46 16.44
CA GLU A 350 1.67 -0.99 16.40
C GLU A 350 2.87 -1.40 17.28
N THR A 351 3.65 -0.43 17.81
CA THR A 351 4.83 -0.70 18.65
C THR A 351 4.47 -1.04 20.08
N ILE A 352 3.24 -0.77 20.52
CA ILE A 352 2.79 -1.09 21.88
C ILE A 352 2.53 -2.59 21.99
N GLU A 353 3.15 -3.23 22.97
CA GLU A 353 2.87 -4.62 23.30
C GLU A 353 1.36 -4.83 23.50
N ARG A 354 0.76 -5.78 22.78
CA ARG A 354 -0.69 -6.04 22.74
C ARG A 354 -1.33 -6.12 24.13
N ASN A 355 -0.70 -6.82 25.06
CA ASN A 355 -1.22 -6.96 26.42
C ASN A 355 -1.26 -5.63 27.16
N LYS A 356 -0.28 -4.78 26.93
CA LYS A 356 -0.23 -3.42 27.49
C LYS A 356 -1.36 -2.56 26.92
N PHE A 357 -1.58 -2.65 25.64
CA PHE A 357 -2.67 -1.93 24.96
C PHE A 357 -4.04 -2.37 25.48
N ILE A 358 -4.31 -3.68 25.56
CA ILE A 358 -5.58 -4.21 26.10
C ILE A 358 -5.80 -3.76 27.54
N ASN A 359 -4.75 -3.74 28.35
CA ASN A 359 -4.86 -3.23 29.73
C ASN A 359 -5.17 -1.73 29.78
N GLN A 360 -4.62 -0.92 28.88
CA GLN A 360 -4.96 0.50 28.77
C GLN A 360 -6.44 0.68 28.43
N ILE A 361 -6.98 -0.09 27.48
CA ILE A 361 -8.41 -0.07 27.14
C ILE A 361 -9.26 -0.47 28.35
N ASP A 362 -8.91 -1.53 29.08
CA ASP A 362 -9.68 -1.99 30.25
C ASP A 362 -9.73 -0.90 31.36
N ILE A 363 -8.59 -0.24 31.62
CA ILE A 363 -8.50 0.87 32.56
C ILE A 363 -9.38 2.05 32.11
N PHE A 364 -9.32 2.38 30.83
CA PHE A 364 -10.10 3.49 30.25
C PHE A 364 -11.62 3.20 30.30
N ASN A 365 -12.02 1.99 29.94
CA ASN A 365 -13.41 1.56 30.03
C ASN A 365 -13.95 1.71 31.46
N LYS A 366 -13.20 1.23 32.47
CA LYS A 366 -13.60 1.35 33.89
C LYS A 366 -13.70 2.82 34.34
N MET A 367 -12.76 3.64 33.91
CA MET A 367 -12.80 5.07 34.21
C MET A 367 -14.07 5.73 33.62
N MET A 368 -14.37 5.41 32.35
CA MET A 368 -15.50 6.06 31.65
C MET A 368 -16.86 5.51 32.07
N LEU A 369 -16.98 4.22 32.32
CA LEU A 369 -18.26 3.54 32.59
C LEU A 369 -18.57 3.42 34.09
N GLU A 370 -17.55 3.35 34.96
CA GLU A 370 -17.69 3.06 36.39
C GLU A 370 -17.14 4.20 37.28
N ASP A 371 -16.61 5.28 36.70
CA ASP A 371 -15.88 6.37 37.41
C ASP A 371 -14.66 5.82 38.24
N ASP A 372 -14.12 4.62 37.90
CA ASP A 372 -13.00 4.00 38.60
C ASP A 372 -11.64 4.60 38.19
N ARG A 373 -11.01 5.28 39.15
CA ARG A 373 -9.70 5.93 38.99
C ARG A 373 -8.56 5.19 39.69
N SER A 374 -8.84 4.05 40.32
CA SER A 374 -7.89 3.34 41.20
C SER A 374 -6.59 2.89 40.48
N ASN A 375 -6.65 2.72 39.15
CA ASN A 375 -5.52 2.27 38.33
C ASN A 375 -4.63 3.42 37.81
N PHE A 376 -4.98 4.67 38.08
CA PHE A 376 -4.16 5.83 37.70
C PHE A 376 -3.18 6.17 38.83
N LYS A 377 -1.90 6.36 38.48
CA LYS A 377 -0.83 6.74 39.41
C LYS A 377 -0.67 8.26 39.53
N VAL A 378 -1.68 9.02 39.14
CA VAL A 378 -1.69 10.48 39.17
C VAL A 378 -2.78 10.97 40.10
N GLU A 379 -2.51 12.07 40.82
CA GLU A 379 -3.53 12.79 41.56
C GLU A 379 -4.37 13.61 40.58
N PHE A 380 -5.68 13.41 40.61
CA PHE A 380 -6.59 14.22 39.84
C PHE A 380 -6.80 15.57 40.53
N PRO A 381 -6.96 16.65 39.77
CA PRO A 381 -7.13 17.97 40.34
C PRO A 381 -8.45 18.08 41.14
N GLU A 382 -8.49 19.03 42.07
CA GLU A 382 -9.73 19.37 42.81
C GLU A 382 -10.70 20.19 41.97
N GLU A 383 -10.22 20.83 40.89
CA GLU A 383 -11.00 21.69 40.01
C GLU A 383 -11.36 21.00 38.70
N ALA A 384 -12.50 21.40 38.12
CA ALA A 384 -12.94 20.94 36.83
C ALA A 384 -12.01 21.48 35.74
N LYS A 385 -11.56 20.60 34.81
CA LYS A 385 -10.72 20.99 33.67
C LYS A 385 -10.76 19.98 32.51
N TYR A 386 -10.22 20.40 31.37
CA TYR A 386 -9.96 19.49 30.24
C TYR A 386 -8.72 18.65 30.50
N ILE A 387 -8.82 17.36 30.20
CA ILE A 387 -7.72 16.40 30.35
C ILE A 387 -7.58 15.60 29.06
N GLY A 388 -6.36 15.54 28.53
CA GLY A 388 -6.01 14.69 27.40
C GLY A 388 -5.66 13.28 27.87
N PHE A 389 -6.22 12.25 27.21
CA PHE A 389 -5.87 10.85 27.38
C PHE A 389 -5.24 10.30 26.10
N ASN A 390 -4.24 9.44 26.26
CA ASN A 390 -3.63 8.70 25.15
C ASN A 390 -3.70 7.20 25.43
N ILE A 391 -4.37 6.48 24.53
CA ILE A 391 -4.61 5.05 24.66
C ILE A 391 -4.26 4.40 23.32
N GLY A 392 -3.14 3.70 23.26
CA GLY A 392 -2.70 3.02 22.06
C GLY A 392 -2.54 3.93 20.83
N GLY A 393 -2.07 5.16 21.04
CA GLY A 393 -1.93 6.16 19.96
C GLY A 393 -3.19 6.98 19.69
N MET A 394 -4.36 6.55 20.15
CA MET A 394 -5.59 7.34 20.10
C MET A 394 -5.57 8.39 21.21
N LYS A 395 -5.80 9.64 20.85
CA LYS A 395 -5.93 10.74 21.81
C LYS A 395 -7.41 11.11 21.98
N PHE A 396 -7.79 11.40 23.23
CA PHE A 396 -9.12 11.85 23.59
C PHE A 396 -9.00 13.09 24.47
N ILE A 397 -9.89 14.05 24.30
CA ILE A 397 -10.04 15.19 25.20
C ILE A 397 -11.33 14.99 25.99
N LEU A 398 -11.19 14.87 27.31
CA LEU A 398 -12.30 14.71 28.24
C LEU A 398 -12.43 15.96 29.09
N PHE A 399 -13.66 16.28 29.51
CA PHE A 399 -13.92 17.22 30.56
C PHE A 399 -14.05 16.45 31.86
N TYR A 400 -13.16 16.75 32.79
CA TYR A 400 -13.14 16.23 34.15
C TYR A 400 -13.83 17.20 35.11
N ASP A 401 -14.79 16.72 35.89
CA ASP A 401 -15.45 17.46 36.93
C ASP A 401 -15.62 16.55 38.15
N PRO A 402 -14.84 16.77 39.24
CA PRO A 402 -14.83 15.87 40.40
C PRO A 402 -16.17 15.89 41.16
N TYR A 403 -17.02 16.88 40.92
CA TYR A 403 -18.31 17.07 41.61
C TYR A 403 -19.51 16.59 40.78
N SER A 404 -19.27 16.17 39.54
CA SER A 404 -20.32 15.67 38.62
C SER A 404 -20.37 14.16 38.57
N LYS A 405 -21.47 13.60 38.08
CA LYS A 405 -21.61 12.21 37.69
C LYS A 405 -22.22 12.13 36.31
N PRO A 406 -21.55 11.51 35.33
CA PRO A 406 -20.20 10.92 35.44
C PRO A 406 -19.12 11.99 35.63
N ILE A 407 -18.00 11.59 36.25
CA ILE A 407 -16.84 12.46 36.52
C ILE A 407 -16.12 12.88 35.24
N PHE A 408 -16.08 11.97 34.23
CA PHE A 408 -15.49 12.23 32.93
C PHE A 408 -16.58 12.27 31.87
N THR A 409 -16.56 13.30 31.03
CA THR A 409 -17.48 13.44 29.91
C THR A 409 -16.74 13.82 28.64
N ASN A 410 -17.37 13.58 27.49
CA ASN A 410 -16.85 14.05 26.22
C ASN A 410 -16.72 15.58 26.22
N ALA A 411 -15.50 16.10 26.00
CA ALA A 411 -15.25 17.53 25.90
C ALA A 411 -16.08 18.21 24.78
N PHE A 412 -16.38 17.46 23.72
CA PHE A 412 -17.15 17.93 22.56
C PHE A 412 -18.64 17.52 22.64
N SER A 413 -19.19 17.35 23.83
CA SER A 413 -20.61 17.08 24.00
C SER A 413 -21.43 18.39 24.08
N GLN A 414 -22.72 18.32 23.75
CA GLN A 414 -23.64 19.44 23.88
C GLN A 414 -23.69 20.02 25.30
N ASN A 415 -23.59 19.18 26.33
CA ASN A 415 -23.58 19.62 27.71
C ASN A 415 -22.36 20.49 28.03
N ILE A 416 -21.20 20.16 27.45
CA ILE A 416 -19.98 20.95 27.64
C ILE A 416 -20.01 22.22 26.79
N SER A 417 -20.51 22.15 25.55
CA SER A 417 -20.67 23.33 24.70
C SER A 417 -21.62 24.38 25.29
N ASN A 418 -22.49 23.96 26.19
CA ASN A 418 -23.39 24.85 26.95
C ASN A 418 -22.71 25.50 28.16
N LYS A 419 -21.55 24.99 28.60
CA LYS A 419 -20.81 25.64 29.70
C LYS A 419 -20.22 26.96 29.22
N ARG A 420 -20.34 28.00 30.02
CA ARG A 420 -19.76 29.30 29.74
C ARG A 420 -18.47 29.44 30.53
N ILE A 421 -17.43 29.86 29.84
CA ILE A 421 -16.21 30.37 30.45
C ILE A 421 -16.24 31.86 30.26
N SER A 422 -15.81 32.64 31.28
CA SER A 422 -15.85 34.08 31.22
C SER A 422 -14.47 34.66 31.45
N VAL A 423 -14.16 35.75 30.78
CA VAL A 423 -13.03 36.62 31.08
C VAL A 423 -13.55 37.92 31.70
N ILE A 424 -12.87 38.41 32.71
CA ILE A 424 -13.17 39.74 33.29
C ILE A 424 -12.32 40.76 32.55
N TYR A 425 -12.98 41.63 31.79
CA TYR A 425 -12.36 42.72 31.05
C TYR A 425 -13.02 44.05 31.42
N ASN A 426 -12.25 45.02 31.93
CA ASN A 426 -12.75 46.29 32.41
C ASN A 426 -13.92 46.16 33.42
N ASP A 427 -13.77 45.27 34.40
CA ASP A 427 -14.77 44.93 35.42
C ASP A 427 -16.09 44.33 34.86
N VAL A 428 -16.11 43.93 33.60
CA VAL A 428 -17.25 43.25 32.96
C VAL A 428 -16.92 41.80 32.72
N GLU A 429 -17.74 40.91 33.24
CA GLU A 429 -17.65 39.47 32.94
C GLU A 429 -18.18 39.20 31.53
N THR A 430 -17.30 38.73 30.63
CA THR A 430 -17.63 38.49 29.23
C THR A 430 -17.44 37.02 28.90
N PRO A 431 -18.48 36.32 28.42
CA PRO A 431 -18.41 34.90 28.09
C PRO A 431 -17.67 34.66 26.79
N TYR A 432 -16.91 33.57 26.74
CA TYR A 432 -16.34 33.02 25.53
C TYR A 432 -16.49 31.48 25.50
N THR A 433 -16.22 30.86 24.36
CA THR A 433 -16.37 29.41 24.21
C THR A 433 -15.17 28.67 24.79
N PRO A 434 -15.39 27.52 25.49
CA PRO A 434 -14.32 26.73 26.07
C PRO A 434 -13.36 26.12 25.03
N TYR A 435 -13.78 26.02 23.78
CA TYR A 435 -12.99 25.40 22.72
C TYR A 435 -11.80 26.24 22.25
N THR A 436 -11.81 27.54 22.56
CA THR A 436 -10.65 28.43 22.29
C THR A 436 -9.42 28.12 23.13
N LEU A 437 -9.52 27.20 24.10
CA LEU A 437 -8.40 26.74 24.93
C LEU A 437 -7.56 25.65 24.24
N PHE A 438 -8.01 25.08 23.10
CA PHE A 438 -7.31 24.01 22.44
C PHE A 438 -6.38 24.54 21.36
N ASP A 439 -5.19 23.94 21.28
CA ASP A 439 -4.24 24.16 20.19
C ASP A 439 -4.56 23.29 18.96
N SER A 440 -3.95 23.62 17.84
CA SER A 440 -4.15 22.92 16.56
C SER A 440 -3.79 21.42 16.62
N GLN A 441 -2.74 21.07 17.38
CA GLN A 441 -2.33 19.68 17.54
C GLN A 441 -3.38 18.88 18.33
N SER A 442 -3.95 19.46 19.36
CA SER A 442 -5.03 18.85 20.13
C SER A 442 -6.29 18.63 19.29
N LEU A 443 -6.65 19.62 18.47
CA LEU A 443 -7.80 19.52 17.57
C LEU A 443 -7.61 18.46 16.48
N VAL A 444 -6.42 18.35 15.90
CA VAL A 444 -6.16 17.40 14.79
C VAL A 444 -5.97 15.98 15.30
N CYS A 445 -5.28 15.79 16.43
CA CYS A 445 -4.90 14.45 16.89
C CYS A 445 -5.94 13.77 17.80
N SER A 446 -6.97 14.47 18.25
CA SER A 446 -7.95 13.88 19.16
C SER A 446 -9.11 13.24 18.41
N CYS A 447 -9.37 11.97 18.70
CA CYS A 447 -10.37 11.15 18.00
C CYS A 447 -11.82 11.59 18.24
N ASN A 448 -12.08 12.31 19.34
CA ASN A 448 -13.42 12.74 19.71
C ASN A 448 -13.72 14.21 19.43
N VAL A 449 -12.92 14.89 18.59
CA VAL A 449 -13.19 16.27 18.18
C VAL A 449 -14.44 16.31 17.28
N ASN A 450 -15.39 17.19 17.65
CA ASN A 450 -16.60 17.41 16.87
C ASN A 450 -16.70 18.89 16.48
N ILE A 451 -16.36 19.21 15.24
CA ILE A 451 -16.33 20.59 14.70
C ILE A 451 -17.73 21.23 14.71
N THR A 452 -18.78 20.43 14.49
CA THR A 452 -20.16 20.93 14.55
C THR A 452 -20.51 21.47 15.95
N VAL A 453 -20.13 20.72 16.98
CA VAL A 453 -20.35 21.16 18.39
C VAL A 453 -19.54 22.41 18.70
N ILE A 454 -18.31 22.52 18.22
CA ILE A 454 -17.50 23.74 18.34
C ILE A 454 -18.22 24.92 17.68
N LYS A 455 -18.64 24.75 16.41
CA LYS A 455 -19.37 25.79 15.65
C LYS A 455 -20.65 26.26 16.36
N GLU A 456 -21.43 25.33 16.91
CA GLU A 456 -22.63 25.63 17.67
C GLU A 456 -22.34 26.44 18.96
N SER A 457 -21.20 26.19 19.60
CA SER A 457 -20.83 26.97 20.80
C SER A 457 -20.63 28.45 20.49
N PHE A 458 -20.10 28.78 19.33
CA PHE A 458 -19.95 30.17 18.85
C PHE A 458 -21.29 30.83 18.46
N ASN A 459 -22.40 30.11 18.35
CA ASN A 459 -23.73 30.68 18.14
C ASN A 459 -24.32 31.30 19.41
N ARG A 460 -23.75 30.96 20.56
CA ARG A 460 -24.29 31.36 21.87
C ARG A 460 -23.58 32.56 22.48
N ILE A 461 -22.53 33.00 21.83
CA ILE A 461 -21.73 34.16 22.24
C ILE A 461 -21.56 35.12 21.07
N ASP A 462 -21.21 36.37 21.37
CA ASP A 462 -20.62 37.26 20.38
C ASP A 462 -19.09 37.14 20.46
N PRO A 463 -18.44 36.52 19.46
CA PRO A 463 -17.00 36.27 19.50
C PRO A 463 -16.14 37.52 19.31
N PHE A 464 -16.77 38.68 19.08
CA PHE A 464 -16.10 39.96 18.84
C PHE A 464 -16.69 41.11 19.69
N VAL A 465 -17.29 40.79 20.82
CA VAL A 465 -18.01 41.76 21.68
C VAL A 465 -17.10 42.82 22.29
N ASN A 466 -15.83 42.53 22.53
CA ASN A 466 -14.80 43.43 23.00
C ASN A 466 -13.42 42.97 22.56
N ASP A 467 -12.39 43.81 22.77
CA ASP A 467 -11.03 43.57 22.29
C ASP A 467 -10.43 42.25 22.79
N GLU A 468 -10.66 41.89 24.06
CA GLU A 468 -10.12 40.67 24.68
C GLU A 468 -10.73 39.39 24.06
N VAL A 469 -12.07 39.35 23.96
CA VAL A 469 -12.78 38.22 23.37
C VAL A 469 -12.50 38.12 21.87
N ALA A 470 -12.39 39.27 21.20
CA ALA A 470 -12.00 39.32 19.79
C ALA A 470 -10.59 38.78 19.56
N TYR A 471 -9.64 39.11 20.44
CA TYR A 471 -8.28 38.54 20.40
C TYR A 471 -8.30 37.03 20.56
N ILE A 472 -9.00 36.50 21.59
CA ILE A 472 -9.11 35.04 21.84
C ILE A 472 -9.78 34.33 20.65
N SER A 473 -10.84 34.90 20.08
CA SER A 473 -11.56 34.34 18.94
C SER A 473 -10.72 34.35 17.67
N ASN A 474 -9.98 35.43 17.42
CA ASN A 474 -9.05 35.53 16.29
C ASN A 474 -7.91 34.52 16.41
N ASP A 475 -7.31 34.33 17.60
CA ASP A 475 -6.27 33.36 17.86
C ASP A 475 -6.77 31.93 17.59
N PHE A 476 -8.02 31.64 18.00
CA PHE A 476 -8.63 30.34 17.69
C PHE A 476 -8.90 30.16 16.19
N CYS A 477 -9.27 31.19 15.44
CA CYS A 477 -9.36 31.11 13.98
C CYS A 477 -8.00 30.81 13.35
N LEU A 478 -6.90 31.41 13.82
CA LEU A 478 -5.55 31.09 13.39
C LEU A 478 -5.17 29.65 13.76
N THR A 479 -5.59 29.20 14.94
CA THR A 479 -5.45 27.77 15.34
C THR A 479 -6.18 26.82 14.38
N CYS A 480 -7.39 27.17 13.92
CA CYS A 480 -8.13 26.38 12.93
C CYS A 480 -7.41 26.36 11.57
N ILE A 481 -6.89 27.50 11.10
CA ILE A 481 -6.11 27.55 9.86
C ILE A 481 -4.85 26.65 9.97
N HIS A 482 -4.19 26.68 11.12
CA HIS A 482 -3.03 25.81 11.37
C HIS A 482 -3.44 24.33 11.47
N ALA A 483 -4.61 24.01 12.04
CA ALA A 483 -5.15 22.66 12.06
C ALA A 483 -5.42 22.12 10.65
N PHE A 484 -5.91 22.97 9.73
CA PHE A 484 -5.99 22.62 8.31
C PHE A 484 -4.61 22.32 7.72
N ASP A 485 -3.61 23.15 7.97
CA ASP A 485 -2.24 22.94 7.46
C ASP A 485 -1.65 21.59 7.91
N LEU A 486 -2.05 21.08 9.08
CA LEU A 486 -1.62 19.81 9.64
C LEU A 486 -2.40 18.59 9.12
N SER A 487 -3.70 18.75 8.85
CA SER A 487 -4.63 17.64 8.59
C SER A 487 -5.20 17.60 7.17
N GLN A 488 -5.15 18.72 6.45
CA GLN A 488 -5.85 18.96 5.17
C GLN A 488 -7.38 18.79 5.27
N ASN A 489 -7.95 18.88 6.49
CA ASN A 489 -9.39 18.82 6.69
C ASN A 489 -10.00 20.23 6.53
N GLU A 490 -10.80 20.41 5.48
CA GLU A 490 -11.44 21.68 5.12
C GLU A 490 -12.42 22.20 6.19
N ASP A 491 -13.01 21.33 7.01
CA ASP A 491 -13.93 21.73 8.08
C ASP A 491 -13.30 22.75 9.03
N PHE A 492 -11.97 22.73 9.22
CA PHE A 492 -11.29 23.73 10.04
C PHE A 492 -11.26 25.10 9.37
N LEU A 493 -11.09 25.18 8.06
CA LEU A 493 -11.19 26.45 7.34
C LEU A 493 -12.62 26.98 7.33
N GLU A 494 -13.62 26.09 7.18
CA GLU A 494 -15.04 26.48 7.27
C GLU A 494 -15.40 27.00 8.65
N LEU A 495 -14.86 26.40 9.72
CA LEU A 495 -15.06 26.87 11.09
C LEU A 495 -14.47 28.25 11.29
N ALA A 496 -13.23 28.50 10.85
CA ALA A 496 -12.59 29.82 10.97
C ALA A 496 -13.36 30.89 10.18
N ASP A 497 -13.76 30.59 8.95
CA ASP A 497 -14.54 31.49 8.08
C ASP A 497 -15.90 31.81 8.70
N TYR A 498 -16.57 30.78 9.24
CA TYR A 498 -17.82 30.95 9.98
C TYR A 498 -17.68 31.87 11.18
N ILE A 499 -16.61 31.74 11.99
CA ILE A 499 -16.39 32.62 13.15
C ILE A 499 -16.15 34.06 12.67
N TYR A 500 -15.30 34.26 11.65
CA TYR A 500 -15.06 35.58 11.07
C TYR A 500 -16.30 36.21 10.45
N SER A 501 -17.25 35.43 9.92
CA SER A 501 -18.52 35.94 9.38
C SER A 501 -19.42 36.61 10.41
N LYS A 502 -19.18 36.35 11.71
CA LYS A 502 -19.92 37.00 12.83
C LYS A 502 -19.36 38.35 13.20
N TYR A 503 -18.25 38.78 12.65
CA TYR A 503 -17.65 40.07 12.91
C TYR A 503 -18.53 41.20 12.37
N GLN A 504 -18.93 42.14 13.24
CA GLN A 504 -19.78 43.28 12.90
C GLN A 504 -19.29 44.61 13.51
N GLY A 505 -18.11 44.62 14.16
CA GLY A 505 -17.68 45.74 15.01
C GLY A 505 -16.32 46.33 14.61
N ASP A 506 -15.71 46.99 15.57
CA ASP A 506 -14.41 47.69 15.46
C ASP A 506 -13.33 47.08 16.36
N THR A 507 -13.57 45.89 16.91
CA THR A 507 -12.66 45.22 17.87
C THR A 507 -11.46 44.56 17.24
N LEU A 508 -11.49 44.28 15.93
CA LEU A 508 -10.34 43.86 15.15
C LEU A 508 -10.02 44.89 14.10
N THR A 509 -8.72 45.10 13.84
CA THR A 509 -8.28 45.91 12.72
C THR A 509 -8.79 45.28 11.41
N PRO A 510 -9.55 46.01 10.57
CA PRO A 510 -10.12 45.47 9.34
C PRO A 510 -9.09 44.78 8.42
N GLU A 511 -7.87 45.28 8.43
CA GLU A 511 -6.76 44.74 7.64
C GLU A 511 -6.29 43.37 8.16
N ILE A 512 -6.24 43.19 9.49
CA ILE A 512 -5.91 41.89 10.10
C ILE A 512 -6.99 40.87 9.77
N LEU A 513 -8.25 41.22 9.90
CA LEU A 513 -9.37 40.37 9.52
C LEU A 513 -9.27 39.97 8.07
N TYR A 514 -9.06 40.95 7.17
CA TYR A 514 -8.95 40.71 5.74
C TYR A 514 -7.77 39.77 5.38
N ILE A 515 -6.60 40.00 6.00
CA ILE A 515 -5.42 39.12 5.81
C ILE A 515 -5.73 37.71 6.24
N ASN A 516 -6.41 37.50 7.38
CA ASN A 516 -6.72 36.17 7.88
C ASN A 516 -7.76 35.44 7.01
N GLN A 517 -8.81 36.15 6.56
CA GLN A 517 -9.77 35.62 5.60
C GLN A 517 -9.10 35.29 4.24
N THR A 518 -8.16 36.12 3.80
CA THR A 518 -7.40 35.86 2.57
C THR A 518 -6.48 34.65 2.71
N GLN A 519 -5.95 34.37 3.90
CA GLN A 519 -5.21 33.11 4.17
C GLN A 519 -6.10 31.87 4.02
N ILE A 520 -7.37 31.93 4.47
CA ILE A 520 -8.36 30.86 4.30
C ILE A 520 -8.62 30.64 2.79
N LYS A 521 -8.91 31.74 2.09
CA LYS A 521 -9.20 31.71 0.65
C LYS A 521 -8.03 31.13 -0.16
N LYS A 522 -6.79 31.57 0.14
CA LYS A 522 -5.60 31.09 -0.53
C LYS A 522 -5.39 29.57 -0.37
N ARG A 523 -5.70 29.02 0.80
CA ARG A 523 -5.62 27.57 1.05
C ARG A 523 -6.70 26.77 0.34
N ARG A 524 -7.89 27.32 0.22
CA ARG A 524 -9.04 26.67 -0.42
C ARG A 524 -8.97 26.72 -1.95
N GLU A 525 -8.61 27.88 -2.51
CA GLU A 525 -8.70 28.15 -3.95
C GLU A 525 -7.34 28.07 -4.66
N GLY A 526 -6.23 28.12 -3.93
CA GLY A 526 -4.87 28.14 -4.48
C GLY A 526 -4.43 29.51 -5.03
N GLU A 527 -5.31 30.22 -5.69
CA GLU A 527 -5.05 31.54 -6.30
C GLU A 527 -5.96 32.62 -5.71
N LEU A 528 -5.50 33.85 -5.68
CA LEU A 528 -6.27 35.01 -5.25
C LEU A 528 -6.89 35.72 -6.45
N SER A 529 -8.10 36.26 -6.27
CA SER A 529 -8.75 37.09 -7.29
C SER A 529 -8.00 38.41 -7.49
N GLU A 530 -8.20 39.06 -8.65
CA GLU A 530 -7.64 40.40 -8.90
C GLU A 530 -8.08 41.43 -7.83
N ALA A 531 -9.32 41.31 -7.34
CA ALA A 531 -9.83 42.17 -6.28
C ALA A 531 -9.06 41.96 -4.96
N ASP A 532 -8.75 40.71 -4.61
CA ASP A 532 -7.96 40.40 -3.42
C ASP A 532 -6.53 40.97 -3.53
N VAL A 533 -5.92 40.79 -4.70
CA VAL A 533 -4.59 41.32 -5.01
C VAL A 533 -4.58 42.85 -4.88
N HIS A 534 -5.57 43.56 -5.45
CA HIS A 534 -5.68 45.02 -5.34
C HIS A 534 -5.86 45.46 -3.90
N ARG A 535 -6.70 44.79 -3.11
CA ARG A 535 -6.91 45.16 -1.70
C ARG A 535 -5.66 44.94 -0.86
N LEU A 536 -4.93 43.84 -1.06
CA LEU A 536 -3.65 43.58 -0.39
C LEU A 536 -2.60 44.67 -0.73
N PHE A 537 -2.54 45.15 -1.96
CA PHE A 537 -1.68 46.27 -2.34
C PHE A 537 -2.10 47.57 -1.65
N SER A 538 -3.38 47.84 -1.53
CA SER A 538 -3.88 49.03 -0.79
C SER A 538 -3.48 48.97 0.67
N ILE A 539 -3.71 47.83 1.35
CA ILE A 539 -3.30 47.61 2.74
C ILE A 539 -1.80 47.87 2.92
N LYS A 540 -0.99 47.36 2.02
CA LYS A 540 0.46 47.53 2.03
C LYS A 540 0.87 49.01 1.90
N GLN A 541 0.18 49.80 1.09
CA GLN A 541 0.43 51.24 0.93
C GLN A 541 -0.03 52.03 2.16
N GLU A 542 -1.22 51.72 2.68
CA GLU A 542 -1.81 52.34 3.85
C GLU A 542 -0.94 52.16 5.12
N HIS A 543 -0.28 50.98 5.21
CA HIS A 543 0.57 50.58 6.34
C HIS A 543 2.05 50.46 5.99
N ALA A 544 2.58 51.32 5.12
CA ALA A 544 3.95 51.26 4.63
C ALA A 544 5.06 51.21 5.73
N GLY A 545 4.76 51.74 6.94
CA GLY A 545 5.67 51.70 8.08
C GLY A 545 5.59 50.43 8.95
N ASP A 546 4.57 49.59 8.77
CA ASP A 546 4.35 48.36 9.55
C ASP A 546 5.02 47.16 8.84
N ILE A 547 6.19 46.72 9.37
CA ILE A 547 6.98 45.62 8.79
C ILE A 547 6.19 44.31 8.82
N GLY A 548 5.46 44.03 9.89
CA GLY A 548 4.71 42.78 10.06
C GLY A 548 3.51 42.69 9.09
N MET A 549 2.74 43.78 8.97
CA MET A 549 1.65 43.88 8.01
C MET A 549 2.13 43.74 6.57
N ASN A 550 3.25 44.39 6.24
CA ASN A 550 3.85 44.30 4.93
C ASN A 550 4.45 42.91 4.66
N PHE A 551 4.95 42.24 5.68
CA PHE A 551 5.39 40.83 5.55
C PHE A 551 4.20 39.93 5.18
N CYS A 552 3.10 39.97 5.93
CA CYS A 552 1.90 39.16 5.69
C CYS A 552 1.32 39.40 4.28
N THR A 553 1.18 40.65 3.87
CA THR A 553 0.66 41.00 2.54
C THR A 553 1.61 40.55 1.43
N SER A 554 2.92 40.66 1.62
CA SER A 554 3.91 40.20 0.64
C SER A 554 3.93 38.66 0.50
N VAL A 555 3.66 37.92 1.58
CA VAL A 555 3.49 36.44 1.51
C VAL A 555 2.26 36.09 0.69
N LEU A 556 1.10 36.72 0.96
CA LEU A 556 -0.14 36.45 0.22
C LEU A 556 -0.04 36.84 -1.26
N LEU A 557 0.69 37.91 -1.59
CA LEU A 557 1.00 38.35 -2.95
C LEU A 557 2.12 37.53 -3.62
N GLU A 558 2.64 36.51 -2.97
CA GLU A 558 3.74 35.65 -3.45
C GLU A 558 5.03 36.42 -3.82
N SER A 559 5.22 37.61 -3.23
CA SER A 559 6.41 38.44 -3.41
C SER A 559 7.59 37.90 -2.62
N LYS A 560 8.15 36.75 -3.04
CA LYS A 560 9.17 35.96 -2.32
C LYS A 560 10.36 36.77 -1.80
N VAL A 561 10.97 37.59 -2.66
CA VAL A 561 12.17 38.37 -2.30
C VAL A 561 11.83 39.42 -1.24
N GLU A 562 10.71 40.09 -1.40
CA GLU A 562 10.28 41.14 -0.48
C GLU A 562 9.84 40.56 0.86
N ALA A 563 9.04 39.46 0.86
CA ALA A 563 8.66 38.77 2.09
C ALA A 563 9.88 38.35 2.91
N LYS A 564 10.94 37.85 2.24
CA LYS A 564 12.19 37.50 2.90
C LYS A 564 12.89 38.72 3.52
N LEU A 565 13.01 39.80 2.76
CA LEU A 565 13.65 41.03 3.25
C LEU A 565 12.89 41.65 4.44
N LEU A 566 11.56 41.56 4.43
CA LEU A 566 10.74 42.05 5.52
C LEU A 566 10.84 41.14 6.75
N PHE A 567 10.83 39.84 6.58
CA PHE A 567 11.03 38.87 7.66
C PHE A 567 12.40 39.07 8.35
N ASP A 568 13.47 39.27 7.57
CA ASP A 568 14.80 39.51 8.09
C ASP A 568 14.92 40.85 8.85
N LYS A 569 14.04 41.82 8.61
CA LYS A 569 13.95 43.10 9.33
C LYS A 569 13.20 43.04 10.66
N LEU A 570 12.36 42.01 10.86
CA LEU A 570 11.67 41.81 12.11
C LEU A 570 12.69 41.51 13.24
N SER A 571 12.37 41.98 14.46
CA SER A 571 13.13 41.57 15.64
C SER A 571 13.08 40.05 15.85
N ARG A 572 14.00 39.46 16.59
CA ARG A 572 13.98 38.01 16.88
C ARG A 572 12.70 37.56 17.56
N GLU A 573 12.18 38.37 18.47
CA GLU A 573 10.92 38.10 19.17
C GLU A 573 9.73 38.10 18.22
N GLU A 574 9.66 39.07 17.32
CA GLU A 574 8.62 39.10 16.27
C GLU A 574 8.75 37.93 15.29
N GLN A 575 9.98 37.57 14.87
CA GLN A 575 10.20 36.41 14.00
C GLN A 575 9.67 35.13 14.65
N GLU A 576 9.97 34.89 15.95
CA GLU A 576 9.44 33.71 16.67
C GLU A 576 7.92 33.76 16.79
N ARG A 577 7.32 34.93 17.01
CA ARG A 577 5.87 35.09 17.01
C ARG A 577 5.25 34.78 15.65
N TYR A 578 5.82 35.28 14.55
CA TYR A 578 5.32 35.00 13.21
C TYR A 578 5.48 33.52 12.81
N LYS A 579 6.53 32.83 13.28
CA LYS A 579 6.69 31.39 13.08
C LYS A 579 5.55 30.56 13.68
N ALA A 580 4.90 31.06 14.72
CA ALA A 580 3.74 30.43 15.33
C ALA A 580 2.43 30.67 14.56
N PHE A 581 2.38 31.64 13.64
CA PHE A 581 1.19 31.97 12.87
C PHE A 581 1.10 31.19 11.55
N PRO A 582 -0.11 30.83 11.08
CA PRO A 582 -0.31 30.09 9.84
C PRO A 582 0.28 30.75 8.59
N ILE A 583 0.41 32.10 8.59
CA ILE A 583 1.02 32.84 7.48
C ILE A 583 2.48 32.38 7.22
N TYR A 584 3.17 31.92 8.26
CA TYR A 584 4.55 31.44 8.13
C TYR A 584 4.65 30.15 7.31
N LYS A 585 3.64 29.30 7.35
CA LYS A 585 3.59 28.11 6.50
C LYS A 585 3.58 28.49 5.01
N LEU A 586 2.76 29.46 4.62
CA LEU A 586 2.74 29.97 3.25
C LEU A 586 4.11 30.59 2.86
N TYR A 587 4.74 31.35 3.77
CA TYR A 587 6.08 31.89 3.57
C TYR A 587 7.13 30.79 3.39
N TYR A 588 7.09 29.77 4.24
CA TYR A 588 8.02 28.64 4.18
C TYR A 588 7.90 27.89 2.86
N ASP A 589 6.67 27.51 2.46
CA ASP A 589 6.42 26.78 1.22
C ASP A 589 6.89 27.58 -0.01
N MET A 590 6.57 28.87 -0.04
CA MET A 590 7.03 29.77 -1.10
C MET A 590 8.57 29.84 -1.18
N THR A 591 9.28 29.78 -0.05
CA THR A 591 10.74 29.92 0.00
C THR A 591 11.49 28.60 -0.16
N ALA A 592 10.89 27.47 0.24
CA ALA A 592 11.48 26.12 0.15
C ALA A 592 11.53 25.56 -1.30
N THR A 593 10.69 26.06 -2.21
CA THR A 593 10.55 25.56 -3.61
C THR A 593 11.78 25.82 -4.52
N VAL A 594 12.99 26.01 -4.00
CA VAL A 594 14.23 26.33 -4.77
C VAL A 594 15.31 25.24 -4.66
N LEU A 595 14.99 24.06 -4.13
CA LEU A 595 15.93 22.94 -4.07
C LEU A 595 15.38 21.70 -4.83
N VAL A 596 15.02 21.88 -6.11
CA VAL A 596 14.89 20.75 -7.05
C VAL A 596 15.66 21.08 -8.32
#